data_db0c116b952eea3b5e74fca317942ec1
#
_entry.id   db0c116b952eea3b5e74fca317942ec1
#
_cell.length_a   1.000
_cell.length_b   1.000
_cell.length_c   1.000
_cell.angle_alpha   90.00
_cell.angle_beta   90.00
_cell.angle_gamma   90.00
#
_symmetry.space_group_name_H-M   'P 1'
#
loop_
_entity.id
_entity.type
_entity.pdbx_description
1 polymer ?
#
loop_
_entity_poly.entity_id
_entity_poly.type
_entity_poly.pdbx_seq_one_letter_code
_entity_poly.pdbx_strand_id
1 'polypeptide(L)'
;MIRVFDFTAYALLDPGVNLSFVYPYVSISFEISPEQLSEPFSVSTLVGESILTERVYHDCSIFVRHKSIMADLIELDMVDFHVILGMDLLHAYYASIDCVTRVVKFQIPNESVIEWASSSVVPKGHFISYLKARKLVSKGCIYHIVRVNDSSV
;
A
#
# COMPACT_ATOMS: atom_id res chain seq x y z
N MET A 1 -5.28 -0.30 -9.55
CA MET A 1 -5.25 -1.76 -9.26
C MET A 1 -3.99 -2.37 -9.84
N ILE A 2 -3.41 -3.31 -9.14
CA ILE A 2 -2.29 -4.15 -9.57
C ILE A 2 -2.72 -5.61 -9.50
N ARG A 3 -1.92 -6.50 -10.06
CA ARG A 3 -2.12 -7.93 -9.88
C ARG A 3 -0.92 -8.50 -9.12
N VAL A 4 -1.20 -9.21 -8.01
CA VAL A 4 -0.19 -9.94 -7.26
C VAL A 4 -0.43 -11.42 -7.52
N PHE A 5 0.53 -12.09 -8.16
CA PHE A 5 0.27 -13.39 -8.81
C PHE A 5 -0.99 -13.31 -9.69
N ASP A 6 -2.00 -14.09 -9.40
CA ASP A 6 -3.28 -14.08 -10.13
C ASP A 6 -4.38 -13.26 -9.46
N PHE A 7 -4.10 -12.65 -8.31
CA PHE A 7 -5.07 -11.86 -7.56
C PHE A 7 -5.02 -10.38 -7.96
N THR A 8 -6.16 -9.81 -8.35
CA THR A 8 -6.28 -8.38 -8.61
C THR A 8 -6.48 -7.62 -7.30
N ALA A 9 -5.53 -6.78 -6.96
CA ALA A 9 -5.45 -6.10 -5.68
C ALA A 9 -5.60 -4.58 -5.79
N TYR A 10 -6.25 -3.99 -4.80
CA TYR A 10 -6.16 -2.56 -4.55
C TYR A 10 -4.85 -2.27 -3.83
N ALA A 11 -3.97 -1.52 -4.48
CA ALA A 11 -2.67 -1.19 -3.93
C ALA A 11 -2.56 0.29 -3.60
N LEU A 12 -1.98 0.56 -2.45
CA LEU A 12 -1.49 1.88 -2.07
C LEU A 12 0.03 1.91 -2.33
N LEU A 13 0.48 2.95 -3.00
CA LEU A 13 1.89 3.31 -3.06
C LEU A 13 2.17 4.35 -1.97
N ASP A 14 3.00 3.98 -1.00
CA ASP A 14 3.25 4.83 0.15
C ASP A 14 4.75 5.00 0.41
N PRO A 15 5.35 6.12 -0.04
CA PRO A 15 6.75 6.40 0.24
C PRO A 15 7.03 6.72 1.71
N GLY A 16 6.01 6.88 2.54
CA GLY A 16 6.13 7.05 3.99
C GLY A 16 6.33 5.75 4.76
N VAL A 17 6.21 4.61 4.08
CA VAL A 17 6.33 3.28 4.66
C VAL A 17 7.59 2.60 4.12
N ASN A 18 8.41 2.03 5.01
CA ASN A 18 9.70 1.44 4.61
C ASN A 18 9.57 0.09 3.92
N LEU A 19 8.56 -0.70 4.28
CA LEU A 19 8.37 -2.07 3.83
C LEU A 19 7.05 -2.22 3.10
N SER A 20 6.93 -3.29 2.31
CA SER A 20 5.71 -3.60 1.57
C SER A 20 4.88 -4.65 2.31
N PHE A 21 3.57 -4.49 2.28
CA PHE A 21 2.64 -5.31 3.05
C PHE A 21 1.53 -5.90 2.18
N VAL A 22 1.01 -7.05 2.61
CA VAL A 22 -0.13 -7.72 1.99
C VAL A 22 -1.18 -8.10 3.03
N TYR A 23 -2.44 -7.93 2.68
CA TYR A 23 -3.56 -8.34 3.52
C TYR A 23 -3.70 -9.87 3.53
N PRO A 24 -3.96 -10.51 4.69
CA PRO A 24 -4.02 -11.97 4.81
C PRO A 24 -4.96 -12.66 3.83
N TYR A 25 -6.10 -12.05 3.52
CA TYR A 25 -7.04 -12.60 2.55
C TYR A 25 -6.44 -12.75 1.14
N VAL A 26 -5.52 -11.88 0.76
CA VAL A 26 -4.81 -11.95 -0.52
C VAL A 26 -3.72 -12.99 -0.48
N SER A 27 -2.94 -13.02 0.61
CA SER A 27 -1.81 -13.94 0.74
C SER A 27 -2.22 -15.41 0.82
N ILE A 28 -3.43 -15.71 1.28
CA ILE A 28 -3.99 -17.09 1.24
C ILE A 28 -4.06 -17.64 -0.19
N SER A 29 -4.23 -16.77 -1.20
CA SER A 29 -4.26 -17.18 -2.61
C SER A 29 -2.89 -17.41 -3.22
N PHE A 30 -1.81 -17.13 -2.50
CA PHE A 30 -0.46 -17.32 -3.00
C PHE A 30 -0.10 -18.82 -2.99
N GLU A 31 0.50 -19.31 -4.06
CA GLU A 31 0.98 -20.68 -4.16
C GLU A 31 2.33 -20.91 -3.47
N ILE A 32 2.84 -19.88 -2.79
CA ILE A 32 4.10 -19.92 -2.06
C ILE A 32 3.84 -19.93 -0.55
N SER A 33 4.70 -20.63 0.18
CA SER A 33 4.65 -20.65 1.64
C SER A 33 5.37 -19.42 2.22
N PRO A 34 4.82 -18.78 3.26
CA PRO A 34 5.51 -17.71 3.94
C PRO A 34 6.69 -18.23 4.75
N GLU A 35 7.71 -17.39 4.89
CA GLU A 35 8.68 -17.56 5.95
C GLU A 35 8.07 -17.12 7.27
N GLN A 36 8.19 -17.98 8.27
CA GLN A 36 7.82 -17.64 9.64
C GLN A 36 9.01 -16.97 10.32
N LEU A 37 8.84 -15.73 10.73
CA LEU A 37 9.88 -15.01 11.45
C LEU A 37 10.06 -15.61 12.84
N SER A 38 11.30 -15.82 13.24
CA SER A 38 11.64 -16.32 14.58
C SER A 38 11.31 -15.30 15.68
N GLU A 39 11.38 -14.03 15.35
CA GLU A 39 11.00 -12.92 16.22
C GLU A 39 9.98 -12.05 15.48
N PRO A 40 8.71 -12.01 15.98
CA PRO A 40 7.73 -11.09 15.45
C PRO A 40 8.19 -9.65 15.61
N PHE A 41 7.92 -8.81 14.61
CA PHE A 41 8.16 -7.39 14.76
C PHE A 41 6.86 -6.61 14.76
N SER A 42 6.90 -5.47 15.43
CA SER A 42 5.75 -4.59 15.60
C SER A 42 5.72 -3.54 14.50
N VAL A 43 4.61 -3.48 13.80
CA VAL A 43 4.31 -2.40 12.85
C VAL A 43 3.43 -1.39 13.55
N SER A 44 3.96 -0.17 13.70
CA SER A 44 3.18 0.93 14.27
C SER A 44 2.27 1.53 13.21
N THR A 45 0.98 1.53 13.48
CA THR A 45 0.01 2.17 12.60
C THR A 45 -0.13 3.66 12.91
N LEU A 46 -0.65 4.42 11.94
CA LEU A 46 -0.93 5.85 12.12
C LEU A 46 -1.94 6.14 13.23
N VAL A 47 -2.71 5.16 13.65
CA VAL A 47 -3.67 5.26 14.76
C VAL A 47 -3.03 5.01 16.12
N GLY A 48 -1.73 4.69 16.17
CA GLY A 48 -0.98 4.43 17.39
C GLY A 48 -1.18 3.02 17.96
N GLU A 49 -1.82 2.14 17.19
CA GLU A 49 -1.87 0.71 17.45
C GLU A 49 -0.62 0.04 16.90
N SER A 50 -0.12 -0.97 17.58
CA SER A 50 0.97 -1.79 17.07
C SER A 50 0.41 -3.16 16.71
N ILE A 51 0.66 -3.57 15.48
CA ILE A 51 0.27 -4.88 14.96
C ILE A 51 1.53 -5.73 14.89
N LEU A 52 1.48 -6.91 15.50
CA LEU A 52 2.56 -7.90 15.38
C LEU A 52 2.43 -8.63 14.05
N THR A 53 3.55 -8.80 13.38
CA THR A 53 3.64 -9.57 12.15
C THR A 53 4.72 -10.63 12.27
N GLU A 54 4.44 -11.80 11.68
CA GLU A 54 5.29 -12.98 11.80
C GLU A 54 5.57 -13.64 10.44
N ARG A 55 4.88 -13.24 9.38
CA ARG A 55 4.95 -13.91 8.08
C ARG A 55 5.44 -13.00 7.00
N VAL A 56 6.39 -13.47 6.23
CA VAL A 56 6.94 -12.79 5.05
C VAL A 56 6.85 -13.71 3.84
N TYR A 57 6.35 -13.18 2.74
CA TYR A 57 6.32 -13.84 1.44
C TYR A 57 7.41 -13.23 0.58
N HIS A 58 8.41 -14.04 0.21
CA HIS A 58 9.53 -13.59 -0.60
C HIS A 58 9.23 -13.69 -2.09
N ASP A 59 9.87 -12.84 -2.87
CA ASP A 59 9.84 -12.86 -4.33
C ASP A 59 8.42 -12.90 -4.93
N CYS A 60 7.50 -12.13 -4.36
CA CYS A 60 6.14 -12.04 -4.88
C CYS A 60 6.11 -11.34 -6.22
N SER A 61 5.53 -11.98 -7.23
CA SER A 61 5.32 -11.38 -8.54
C SER A 61 4.21 -10.36 -8.51
N ILE A 62 4.55 -9.11 -8.77
CA ILE A 62 3.59 -7.99 -8.86
C ILE A 62 3.54 -7.53 -10.30
N PHE A 63 2.37 -7.61 -10.91
CA PHE A 63 2.15 -7.17 -12.28
C PHE A 63 1.58 -5.76 -12.29
N VAL A 64 2.35 -4.84 -12.83
CA VAL A 64 1.93 -3.48 -13.10
C VAL A 64 1.75 -3.36 -14.61
N ARG A 65 0.50 -3.24 -15.06
CA ARG A 65 0.13 -3.37 -16.48
C ARG A 65 0.57 -4.71 -17.06
N HIS A 66 1.57 -4.71 -17.93
CA HIS A 66 2.07 -5.91 -18.63
C HIS A 66 3.45 -6.35 -18.17
N LYS A 67 3.97 -5.74 -17.14
CA LYS A 67 5.32 -5.98 -16.61
C LYS A 67 5.27 -6.54 -15.21
N SER A 68 6.14 -7.48 -14.94
CA SER A 68 6.31 -8.08 -13.62
C SER A 68 7.47 -7.43 -12.89
N ILE A 69 7.23 -7.07 -11.65
CA ILE A 69 8.24 -6.68 -10.67
C ILE A 69 8.16 -7.62 -9.48
N MET A 70 9.23 -7.77 -8.74
CA MET A 70 9.31 -8.67 -7.59
C MET A 70 9.40 -7.86 -6.31
N ALA A 71 8.71 -8.31 -5.28
CA ALA A 71 8.80 -7.71 -3.95
C ALA A 71 8.60 -8.75 -2.85
N ASP A 72 9.20 -8.49 -1.70
CA ASP A 72 8.87 -9.18 -0.47
C ASP A 72 7.64 -8.52 0.16
N LEU A 73 6.68 -9.32 0.55
CA LEU A 73 5.43 -8.84 1.14
C LEU A 73 5.25 -9.39 2.54
N ILE A 74 5.07 -8.50 3.49
CA ILE A 74 4.85 -8.84 4.88
C ILE A 74 3.33 -8.93 5.12
N GLU A 75 2.88 -10.02 5.72
CA GLU A 75 1.48 -10.19 6.05
C GLU A 75 1.08 -9.22 7.17
N LEU A 76 0.13 -8.36 6.88
CA LEU A 76 -0.38 -7.37 7.84
C LEU A 76 -1.89 -7.24 7.69
N ASP A 77 -2.59 -7.28 8.82
CA ASP A 77 -4.03 -7.03 8.83
C ASP A 77 -4.31 -5.54 8.55
N MET A 78 -4.94 -5.27 7.42
CA MET A 78 -5.23 -3.94 6.91
C MET A 78 -6.71 -3.82 6.56
N VAL A 79 -7.28 -2.64 6.71
CA VAL A 79 -8.72 -2.44 6.49
C VAL A 79 -9.04 -1.94 5.07
N ASP A 80 -8.19 -1.06 4.51
CA ASP A 80 -8.57 -0.27 3.33
C ASP A 80 -7.88 -0.71 2.04
N PHE A 81 -6.77 -1.43 2.14
CA PHE A 81 -5.97 -1.86 1.00
C PHE A 81 -5.67 -3.34 1.06
N HIS A 82 -5.52 -3.94 -0.10
CA HIS A 82 -5.06 -5.32 -0.22
C HIS A 82 -3.54 -5.43 -0.17
N VAL A 83 -2.85 -4.40 -0.67
CA VAL A 83 -1.38 -4.34 -0.72
C VAL A 83 -0.93 -2.90 -0.49
N ILE A 84 0.12 -2.73 0.29
CA ILE A 84 0.85 -1.48 0.42
C ILE A 84 2.25 -1.70 -0.13
N LEU A 85 2.65 -0.88 -1.09
CA LEU A 85 3.99 -0.91 -1.69
C LEU A 85 4.80 0.23 -1.09
N GLY A 86 5.83 -0.13 -0.33
CA GLY A 86 6.67 0.80 0.42
C GLY A 86 7.97 1.17 -0.28
N MET A 87 8.84 1.81 0.47
CA MET A 87 10.13 2.31 -0.02
C MET A 87 11.09 1.20 -0.44
N ASP A 88 10.98 0.01 0.12
CA ASP A 88 11.76 -1.16 -0.28
C ASP A 88 11.61 -1.44 -1.79
N LEU A 89 10.38 -1.51 -2.26
CA LEU A 89 10.08 -1.71 -3.68
C LEU A 89 10.38 -0.45 -4.51
N LEU A 90 9.96 0.72 -4.03
CA LEU A 90 10.16 1.97 -4.74
C LEU A 90 11.66 2.25 -4.99
N HIS A 91 12.50 1.98 -3.99
CA HIS A 91 13.94 2.13 -4.10
C HIS A 91 14.54 1.09 -5.05
N ALA A 92 14.12 -0.17 -4.94
CA ALA A 92 14.66 -1.26 -5.77
C ALA A 92 14.45 -1.03 -7.28
N TYR A 93 13.36 -0.36 -7.64
CA TYR A 93 13.00 -0.07 -9.03
C TYR A 93 13.17 1.39 -9.42
N TYR A 94 13.97 2.16 -8.69
CA TYR A 94 14.26 3.57 -8.97
C TYR A 94 12.99 4.37 -9.30
N ALA A 95 11.96 4.20 -8.48
CA ALA A 95 10.67 4.80 -8.72
C ALA A 95 10.72 6.32 -8.62
N SER A 96 10.08 6.99 -9.54
CA SER A 96 9.80 8.42 -9.47
C SER A 96 8.31 8.69 -9.45
N ILE A 97 7.89 9.60 -8.59
CA ILE A 97 6.48 9.93 -8.40
C ILE A 97 6.23 11.34 -8.87
N ASP A 98 5.42 11.48 -9.90
CA ASP A 98 4.92 12.78 -10.34
C ASP A 98 3.56 13.04 -9.67
N CYS A 99 3.58 13.89 -8.67
CA CYS A 99 2.39 14.21 -7.89
C CYS A 99 1.36 15.02 -8.69
N VAL A 100 1.78 15.77 -9.70
CA VAL A 100 0.88 16.58 -10.53
C VAL A 100 0.06 15.69 -11.46
N THR A 101 0.73 14.81 -12.17
CA THR A 101 0.10 13.87 -13.10
C THR A 101 -0.41 12.61 -12.43
N ARG A 102 -0.03 12.38 -11.16
CA ARG A 102 -0.33 11.16 -10.39
C ARG A 102 0.17 9.88 -11.07
N VAL A 103 1.33 9.99 -11.67
CA VAL A 103 1.99 8.89 -12.36
C VAL A 103 3.22 8.47 -11.58
N VAL A 104 3.36 7.16 -11.38
CA VAL A 104 4.58 6.55 -10.86
C VAL A 104 5.30 5.89 -12.01
N LYS A 105 6.59 6.12 -12.11
CA LYS A 105 7.46 5.52 -13.10
C LYS A 105 8.44 4.59 -12.41
N PHE A 106 8.48 3.34 -12.83
CA PHE A 106 9.45 2.35 -12.38
C PHE A 106 10.48 2.12 -13.47
N GLN A 107 11.76 2.08 -13.10
CA GLN A 107 12.85 1.76 -13.98
C GLN A 107 13.32 0.33 -13.72
N ILE A 108 13.01 -0.55 -14.64
CA ILE A 108 13.53 -1.92 -14.58
C ILE A 108 14.83 -1.97 -15.38
N PRO A 109 15.91 -2.54 -14.82
CA PRO A 109 17.17 -2.70 -15.56
C PRO A 109 16.95 -3.42 -16.88
N ASN A 110 17.50 -2.85 -17.96
CA ASN A 110 17.40 -3.37 -19.33
C ASN A 110 15.99 -3.44 -19.93
N GLU A 111 15.02 -2.78 -19.33
CA GLU A 111 13.66 -2.71 -19.84
C GLU A 111 13.17 -1.27 -20.01
N SER A 112 12.05 -1.12 -20.71
CA SER A 112 11.37 0.17 -20.81
C SER A 112 10.75 0.58 -19.48
N VAL A 113 10.73 1.89 -19.21
CA VAL A 113 10.08 2.46 -18.04
C VAL A 113 8.60 2.04 -17.99
N ILE A 114 8.18 1.57 -16.83
CA ILE A 114 6.76 1.29 -16.56
C ILE A 114 6.13 2.56 -15.99
N GLU A 115 5.07 3.02 -16.59
CA GLU A 115 4.25 4.10 -16.03
C GLU A 115 2.97 3.54 -15.44
N TRP A 116 2.76 3.80 -14.17
CA TRP A 116 1.54 3.46 -13.47
C TRP A 116 0.79 4.73 -13.08
N ALA A 117 -0.29 5.00 -13.79
CA ALA A 117 -1.18 6.09 -13.45
C ALA A 117 -2.20 5.62 -12.41
N SER A 118 -2.39 6.41 -11.37
CA SER A 118 -3.53 6.23 -10.48
C SER A 118 -4.81 6.33 -11.31
N SER A 119 -5.72 5.38 -11.15
CA SER A 119 -7.05 5.51 -11.74
C SER A 119 -7.69 6.80 -11.20
N SER A 120 -8.27 7.59 -12.08
CA SER A 120 -8.83 8.93 -11.78
C SER A 120 -10.01 8.95 -10.79
N VAL A 121 -10.45 7.80 -10.34
CA VAL A 121 -11.36 7.68 -9.20
C VAL A 121 -10.55 7.79 -7.93
N VAL A 122 -10.10 8.99 -7.63
CA VAL A 122 -9.75 9.33 -6.25
C VAL A 122 -11.07 9.25 -5.49
N PRO A 123 -11.21 8.35 -4.52
CA PRO A 123 -12.28 8.51 -3.56
C PRO A 123 -12.07 9.89 -2.95
N LYS A 124 -12.96 10.83 -3.29
CA LYS A 124 -12.83 12.22 -2.88
C LYS A 124 -12.52 12.27 -1.39
N GLY A 125 -11.27 12.53 -1.05
CA GLY A 125 -10.83 13.10 0.21
C GLY A 125 -11.06 12.33 1.50
N HIS A 126 -11.51 11.08 1.47
CA HIS A 126 -11.97 10.43 2.70
C HIS A 126 -10.88 9.70 3.50
N PHE A 127 -9.76 9.29 2.90
CA PHE A 127 -8.85 8.37 3.58
C PHE A 127 -8.05 9.02 4.72
N ILE A 128 -7.44 10.17 4.51
CA ILE A 128 -6.66 10.84 5.57
C ILE A 128 -7.58 11.37 6.67
N SER A 129 -8.74 11.90 6.29
CA SER A 129 -9.70 12.39 7.27
C SER A 129 -10.38 11.29 8.06
N TYR A 130 -10.63 10.13 7.46
CA TYR A 130 -11.19 8.96 8.16
C TYR A 130 -10.24 8.41 9.22
N LEU A 131 -8.97 8.21 8.89
CA LEU A 131 -7.97 7.74 9.87
C LEU A 131 -7.75 8.75 11.00
N LYS A 132 -7.70 10.05 10.69
CA LYS A 132 -7.68 11.10 11.71
C LYS A 132 -8.94 11.15 12.55
N ALA A 133 -10.11 11.07 11.92
CA ALA A 133 -11.39 11.06 12.61
C ALA A 133 -11.49 9.85 13.55
N ARG A 134 -11.15 8.65 13.09
CA ARG A 134 -11.13 7.44 13.90
C ARG A 134 -10.19 7.55 15.09
N LYS A 135 -8.99 8.12 14.90
CA LYS A 135 -8.04 8.37 15.98
C LYS A 135 -8.57 9.37 17.01
N LEU A 136 -9.27 10.41 16.56
CA LEU A 136 -9.87 11.40 17.44
C LEU A 136 -11.07 10.82 18.18
N VAL A 137 -11.91 10.05 17.51
CA VAL A 137 -13.06 9.35 18.11
C VAL A 137 -12.58 8.33 19.14
N SER A 138 -11.55 7.53 18.85
CA SER A 138 -11.00 6.55 19.80
C SER A 138 -10.38 7.18 21.04
N LYS A 139 -9.99 8.45 20.95
CA LYS A 139 -9.49 9.26 22.09
C LYS A 139 -10.61 9.99 22.84
N GLY A 140 -11.87 9.74 22.53
CA GLY A 140 -13.01 10.37 23.18
C GLY A 140 -13.21 11.86 22.81
N CYS A 141 -12.62 12.33 21.73
CA CYS A 141 -12.83 13.69 21.27
C CYS A 141 -14.23 13.88 20.67
N ILE A 142 -14.86 14.99 21.00
CA ILE A 142 -16.06 15.45 20.31
C ILE A 142 -15.66 15.84 18.89
N TYR A 143 -16.38 15.35 17.89
CA TYR A 143 -16.12 15.65 16.48
C TYR A 143 -17.33 16.23 15.80
N HIS A 144 -17.08 17.11 14.84
CA HIS A 144 -18.09 17.63 13.93
C HIS A 144 -17.71 17.23 12.51
N ILE A 145 -18.69 16.73 11.75
CA ILE A 145 -18.51 16.47 10.33
C ILE A 145 -18.66 17.79 9.60
N VAL A 146 -17.56 18.33 9.11
CA VAL A 146 -17.58 19.53 8.26
C VAL A 146 -17.37 19.08 6.81
N ARG A 147 -18.35 19.39 5.96
CA ARG A 147 -18.19 19.22 4.52
C ARG A 147 -17.47 20.47 3.98
N VAL A 148 -16.25 20.32 3.57
CA VAL A 148 -15.55 21.38 2.83
C VAL A 148 -15.96 21.25 1.36
N ASN A 149 -16.77 22.19 0.89
CA ASN A 149 -17.01 22.36 -0.53
C ASN A 149 -15.87 23.26 -1.04
N ASP A 150 -15.03 22.71 -1.89
CA ASP A 150 -14.07 23.51 -2.63
C ASP A 150 -14.86 24.26 -3.70
N SER A 151 -15.14 25.55 -3.43
CA SER A 151 -15.81 26.44 -4.37
C SER A 151 -14.81 27.22 -5.24
N SER A 152 -13.54 26.87 -5.15
CA SER A 152 -12.53 27.45 -6.03
C SER A 152 -12.48 26.72 -7.35
N VAL A 153 -13.10 27.35 -8.29
CA VAL A 153 -13.14 27.17 -9.74
C VAL A 153 -14.29 26.44 -10.29
#